data_2c4fb7d6b6240ab33e348bb71e9719f9
#
_entry.id   2c4fb7d6b6240ab33e348bb71e9719f9
#
_cell.length_a   1.000
_cell.length_b   1.000
_cell.length_c   1.000
_cell.angle_alpha   90.00
_cell.angle_beta   90.00
_cell.angle_gamma   90.00
#
_symmetry.space_group_name_H-M   'P 1'
#
loop_
_entity.id
_entity.type
_entity.pdbx_description
1 polymer ?
#
loop_
_entity_poly.entity_id
_entity_poly.type
_entity_poly.pdbx_seq_one_letter_code
_entity_poly.pdbx_strand_id
1 'polypeptide(L)'
;MKNQSITEAMLQFIEESPTAFHAAANVEALLLENGFEKLENLAEGALVPGGSYYTMQNGSAVLAVKIPENPAKGFRIAASHSDSPCFKIKEVPEMKVENTYVKLNVEKYGGMILSPWLDRPLSVAGRVFVAGKDGKPEAKLVNLKKDLLIIPNVAIHFNREINNGFAYNPQTDMAPLMGLDQELSIKKLCAEAADVAEEEILGSDLYVYNQDKGRIMGADDSLIGSPRLDDLQCAYATLRGFLASKSEEFISVYALFDNEEVGSGTKQGADSTFLEEFLEIVLENIYPDKNRLWKRSFYQNSFLLSADNGHAVHPNHPEKTDPTNRPYLNGGVVLKYNGSQKYTTDGYSAAIVRQICNTWEIPLQTFANRSDITGGSTLGNISTAHVSIPSADVGLAQLAMHSAFETAGVKDTEALAQLAEHLFV
;
A
#
# COMPACT_ATOMS: atom_id res chain seq x y z
N MET A 1 0.96 22.18 18.33
CA MET A 1 1.34 20.77 18.17
C MET A 1 2.86 20.74 18.04
N LYS A 2 3.59 19.88 18.78
CA LYS A 2 5.04 19.68 18.56
C LYS A 2 5.22 19.29 17.09
N ASN A 3 6.26 19.82 16.43
CA ASN A 3 6.63 19.39 15.06
C ASN A 3 6.92 17.89 15.10
N GLN A 4 5.93 17.09 14.70
CA GLN A 4 6.08 15.64 14.53
C GLN A 4 6.90 15.43 13.27
N SER A 5 7.91 14.56 13.32
CA SER A 5 8.68 14.19 12.13
C SER A 5 7.79 13.44 11.13
N ILE A 6 8.13 13.49 9.85
CA ILE A 6 7.39 12.74 8.82
C ILE A 6 7.39 11.24 9.15
N THR A 7 8.48 10.73 9.71
CA THR A 7 8.61 9.33 10.13
C THR A 7 7.64 8.96 11.25
N GLU A 8 7.50 9.80 12.28
CA GLU A 8 6.54 9.55 13.36
C GLU A 8 5.10 9.61 12.83
N ALA A 9 4.79 10.57 11.95
CA ALA A 9 3.48 10.71 11.34
C ALA A 9 3.16 9.51 10.41
N MET A 10 4.13 9.01 9.67
CA MET A 10 4.02 7.80 8.86
C MET A 10 3.78 6.56 9.74
N LEU A 11 4.50 6.41 10.84
CA LEU A 11 4.28 5.29 11.78
C LEU A 11 2.88 5.32 12.40
N GLN A 12 2.36 6.51 12.71
CA GLN A 12 0.98 6.68 13.17
C GLN A 12 -0.01 6.31 12.07
N PHE A 13 0.19 6.76 10.83
CA PHE A 13 -0.64 6.38 9.68
C PHE A 13 -0.69 4.86 9.49
N ILE A 14 0.46 4.16 9.61
CA ILE A 14 0.52 2.70 9.53
C ILE A 14 -0.24 2.04 10.70
N GLU A 15 -0.09 2.54 11.92
CA GLU A 15 -0.81 2.01 13.09
C GLU A 15 -2.34 2.10 12.90
N GLU A 16 -2.82 3.20 12.34
CA GLU A 16 -4.23 3.46 12.07
C GLU A 16 -4.74 2.75 10.79
N SER A 17 -3.84 2.13 10.01
CA SER A 17 -4.12 1.46 8.72
C SER A 17 -3.88 -0.06 8.78
N PRO A 18 -4.62 -0.83 9.58
CA PRO A 18 -4.41 -2.28 9.69
C PRO A 18 -4.80 -3.07 8.44
N THR A 19 -5.60 -2.49 7.53
CA THR A 19 -5.99 -3.07 6.23
C THR A 19 -6.06 -1.99 5.16
N ALA A 20 -6.12 -2.39 3.88
CA ALA A 20 -6.28 -1.50 2.74
C ALA A 20 -7.50 -0.57 2.89
N PHE A 21 -8.60 -1.04 3.49
CA PHE A 21 -9.79 -0.24 3.73
C PHE A 21 -9.54 0.90 4.72
N HIS A 22 -8.78 0.64 5.78
CA HIS A 22 -8.40 1.66 6.77
C HIS A 22 -7.37 2.63 6.18
N ALA A 23 -6.42 2.14 5.39
CA ALA A 23 -5.45 2.99 4.70
C ALA A 23 -6.15 3.98 3.76
N ALA A 24 -7.09 3.49 2.94
CA ALA A 24 -7.88 4.34 2.04
C ALA A 24 -8.75 5.36 2.81
N ALA A 25 -9.36 4.97 3.92
CA ALA A 25 -10.15 5.87 4.76
C ALA A 25 -9.26 6.96 5.42
N ASN A 26 -8.05 6.61 5.85
CA ASN A 26 -7.09 7.59 6.41
C ASN A 26 -6.58 8.55 5.33
N VAL A 27 -6.36 8.06 4.10
CA VAL A 27 -6.05 8.91 2.94
C VAL A 27 -7.21 9.84 2.64
N GLU A 28 -8.45 9.35 2.61
CA GLU A 28 -9.66 10.16 2.44
C GLU A 28 -9.75 11.28 3.49
N ALA A 29 -9.52 10.96 4.76
CA ALA A 29 -9.52 11.96 5.84
C ALA A 29 -8.48 13.06 5.61
N LEU A 30 -7.25 12.69 5.23
CA LEU A 30 -6.20 13.66 4.91
C LEU A 30 -6.52 14.52 3.68
N LEU A 31 -7.15 13.95 2.65
CA LEU A 31 -7.61 14.71 1.48
C LEU A 31 -8.69 15.72 1.87
N LEU A 32 -9.70 15.31 2.65
CA LEU A 32 -10.75 16.20 3.14
C LEU A 32 -10.20 17.35 4.00
N GLU A 33 -9.27 17.05 4.91
CA GLU A 33 -8.58 18.07 5.73
C GLU A 33 -7.81 19.10 4.87
N ASN A 34 -7.38 18.71 3.66
CA ASN A 34 -6.68 19.56 2.71
C ASN A 34 -7.62 20.17 1.65
N GLY A 35 -8.93 20.09 1.83
CA GLY A 35 -9.93 20.78 1.02
C GLY A 35 -10.26 20.10 -0.31
N PHE A 36 -9.97 18.79 -0.45
CA PHE A 36 -10.39 18.02 -1.61
C PHE A 36 -11.88 17.70 -1.56
N GLU A 37 -12.55 17.79 -2.69
CA GLU A 37 -13.96 17.42 -2.84
C GLU A 37 -14.11 15.99 -3.35
N LYS A 38 -15.01 15.22 -2.73
CA LYS A 38 -15.29 13.86 -3.15
C LYS A 38 -16.20 13.84 -4.38
N LEU A 39 -15.79 13.11 -5.39
CA LEU A 39 -16.61 12.81 -6.56
C LEU A 39 -17.38 11.50 -6.33
N GLU A 40 -18.64 11.61 -6.01
CA GLU A 40 -19.52 10.44 -5.78
C GLU A 40 -19.81 9.69 -7.08
N ASN A 41 -19.88 10.42 -8.19
CA ASN A 41 -20.08 9.87 -9.52
C ASN A 41 -19.15 10.59 -10.51
N LEU A 42 -18.21 9.85 -11.10
CA LEU A 42 -17.25 10.40 -12.06
C LEU A 42 -17.91 10.99 -13.31
N ALA A 43 -19.11 10.50 -13.70
CA ALA A 43 -19.84 10.99 -14.87
C ALA A 43 -20.56 12.33 -14.63
N GLU A 44 -20.80 12.72 -13.38
CA GLU A 44 -21.57 13.91 -13.00
C GLU A 44 -20.70 15.03 -12.43
N GLY A 45 -19.39 14.80 -12.24
CA GLY A 45 -18.49 15.76 -11.63
C GLY A 45 -18.17 16.94 -12.55
N ALA A 46 -18.51 18.16 -12.15
CA ALA A 46 -18.03 19.38 -12.78
C ALA A 46 -16.63 19.72 -12.24
N LEU A 47 -15.59 19.15 -12.84
CA LEU A 47 -14.21 19.51 -12.52
C LEU A 47 -13.88 20.87 -13.12
N VAL A 48 -13.24 21.75 -12.34
CA VAL A 48 -12.85 23.08 -12.78
C VAL A 48 -11.37 23.34 -12.56
N PRO A 49 -10.74 24.23 -13.37
CA PRO A 49 -9.39 24.71 -13.10
C PRO A 49 -9.26 25.29 -11.68
N GLY A 50 -8.15 25.03 -11.01
CA GLY A 50 -7.91 25.39 -9.60
C GLY A 50 -8.54 24.44 -8.58
N GLY A 51 -9.38 23.48 -9.01
CA GLY A 51 -10.05 22.53 -8.13
C GLY A 51 -9.17 21.36 -7.69
N SER A 52 -9.55 20.73 -6.57
CA SER A 52 -8.92 19.53 -6.01
C SER A 52 -10.00 18.51 -5.67
N TYR A 53 -9.89 17.32 -6.26
CA TYR A 53 -10.94 16.30 -6.20
C TYR A 53 -10.38 14.92 -5.92
N TYR A 54 -11.20 14.02 -5.41
CA TYR A 54 -10.85 12.61 -5.27
C TYR A 54 -12.04 11.68 -5.48
N THR A 55 -11.75 10.45 -5.81
CA THR A 55 -12.73 9.36 -5.87
C THR A 55 -12.14 8.09 -5.27
N MET A 56 -13.01 7.15 -4.93
CA MET A 56 -12.62 5.87 -4.33
C MET A 56 -13.27 4.71 -5.08
N GLN A 57 -12.51 3.63 -5.21
CA GLN A 57 -13.01 2.36 -5.73
C GLN A 57 -12.94 1.29 -4.63
N ASN A 58 -14.04 0.57 -4.43
CA ASN A 58 -14.15 -0.51 -3.43
C ASN A 58 -13.83 -0.11 -1.98
N GLY A 59 -13.71 1.20 -1.66
CA GLY A 59 -13.27 1.66 -0.34
C GLY A 59 -11.85 1.28 0.04
N SER A 60 -11.00 0.88 -0.91
CA SER A 60 -9.61 0.46 -0.70
C SER A 60 -8.62 1.06 -1.69
N ALA A 61 -9.09 1.60 -2.82
CA ALA A 61 -8.30 2.36 -3.77
C ALA A 61 -8.78 3.82 -3.83
N VAL A 62 -7.85 4.76 -4.02
CA VAL A 62 -8.12 6.21 -4.05
C VAL A 62 -7.40 6.85 -5.21
N LEU A 63 -8.10 7.67 -6.00
CA LEU A 63 -7.49 8.58 -6.97
C LEU A 63 -7.82 10.01 -6.58
N ALA A 64 -6.80 10.86 -6.47
CA ALA A 64 -6.97 12.28 -6.17
C ALA A 64 -6.26 13.14 -7.22
N VAL A 65 -6.82 14.31 -7.51
CA VAL A 65 -6.33 15.22 -8.55
C VAL A 65 -6.30 16.65 -8.06
N LYS A 66 -5.24 17.37 -8.39
CA LYS A 66 -5.15 18.84 -8.35
C LYS A 66 -5.08 19.36 -9.77
N ILE A 67 -5.96 20.26 -10.13
CA ILE A 67 -6.05 20.85 -11.46
C ILE A 67 -5.49 22.28 -11.39
N PRO A 68 -4.45 22.62 -12.17
CA PRO A 68 -3.91 23.99 -12.17
C PRO A 68 -4.93 24.99 -12.75
N GLU A 69 -4.81 26.26 -12.37
CA GLU A 69 -5.62 27.34 -12.95
C GLU A 69 -5.29 27.59 -14.43
N ASN A 70 -4.01 27.43 -14.79
CA ASN A 70 -3.52 27.59 -16.15
C ASN A 70 -3.66 26.29 -16.96
N PRO A 71 -3.69 26.38 -18.31
CA PRO A 71 -3.73 25.21 -19.16
C PRO A 71 -2.54 24.28 -18.90
N ALA A 72 -2.83 23.03 -18.52
CA ALA A 72 -1.81 22.03 -18.20
C ALA A 72 -1.11 21.49 -19.45
N LYS A 73 0.13 21.06 -19.27
CA LYS A 73 0.99 20.46 -20.30
C LYS A 73 0.88 18.91 -20.35
N GLY A 74 0.44 18.28 -19.27
CA GLY A 74 0.36 16.83 -19.11
C GLY A 74 -0.05 16.46 -17.69
N PHE A 75 -0.04 15.16 -17.36
CA PHE A 75 -0.21 14.65 -16.01
C PHE A 75 1.14 14.41 -15.31
N ARG A 76 1.16 14.58 -14.00
CA ARG A 76 2.17 14.05 -13.11
C ARG A 76 1.48 13.13 -12.11
N ILE A 77 1.84 11.86 -12.12
CA ILE A 77 1.15 10.82 -11.34
C ILE A 77 2.15 10.18 -10.38
N ALA A 78 1.81 10.07 -9.11
CA ALA A 78 2.50 9.21 -8.15
C ALA A 78 1.55 8.10 -7.72
N ALA A 79 1.97 6.86 -7.87
CA ALA A 79 1.18 5.67 -7.59
C ALA A 79 1.87 4.76 -6.57
N SER A 80 1.08 4.17 -5.66
CA SER A 80 1.50 3.25 -4.59
C SER A 80 0.34 2.29 -4.28
N HIS A 81 0.52 1.35 -3.33
CA HIS A 81 -0.56 0.44 -2.94
C HIS A 81 -0.89 0.47 -1.45
N SER A 82 -2.11 0.03 -1.12
CA SER A 82 -2.70 0.11 0.22
C SER A 82 -2.68 -1.21 0.98
N ASP A 83 -2.54 -2.32 0.27
CA ASP A 83 -2.56 -3.67 0.83
C ASP A 83 -1.17 -4.12 1.29
N SER A 84 -1.11 -5.18 2.07
CA SER A 84 0.11 -5.80 2.57
C SER A 84 -0.15 -7.28 2.85
N PRO A 85 0.85 -8.17 2.77
CA PRO A 85 0.64 -9.59 3.03
C PRO A 85 0.12 -9.87 4.44
N CYS A 86 -0.93 -10.67 4.54
CA CYS A 86 -1.59 -11.02 5.78
C CYS A 86 -2.41 -12.32 5.65
N PHE A 87 -3.20 -12.66 6.67
CA PHE A 87 -4.17 -13.76 6.58
C PHE A 87 -5.58 -13.20 6.40
N LYS A 88 -6.27 -13.64 5.35
CA LYS A 88 -7.70 -13.39 5.17
C LYS A 88 -8.51 -14.43 5.93
N ILE A 89 -9.53 -14.00 6.68
CA ILE A 89 -10.45 -14.87 7.39
C ILE A 89 -11.47 -15.42 6.38
N LYS A 90 -11.70 -16.73 6.40
CA LYS A 90 -12.66 -17.40 5.52
C LYS A 90 -14.09 -17.20 6.00
N GLU A 91 -15.07 -17.41 5.12
CA GLU A 91 -16.50 -17.14 5.37
C GLU A 91 -17.10 -17.92 6.56
N VAL A 92 -16.66 -19.18 6.75
CA VAL A 92 -17.02 -19.99 7.94
C VAL A 92 -15.74 -20.22 8.73
N PRO A 93 -15.41 -19.33 9.67
CA PRO A 93 -14.05 -19.25 10.21
C PRO A 93 -13.81 -20.09 11.46
N GLU A 94 -14.80 -20.34 12.31
CA GLU A 94 -14.56 -21.01 13.60
C GLU A 94 -14.31 -22.50 13.42
N MET A 95 -13.17 -22.97 13.95
CA MET A 95 -12.80 -24.38 14.01
C MET A 95 -12.67 -24.83 15.47
N LYS A 96 -13.55 -25.70 15.91
CA LYS A 96 -13.50 -26.30 17.26
C LYS A 96 -12.56 -27.51 17.27
N VAL A 97 -11.60 -27.54 18.20
CA VAL A 97 -10.59 -28.58 18.32
C VAL A 97 -10.62 -29.18 19.72
N GLU A 98 -10.69 -30.52 19.82
CA GLU A 98 -10.68 -31.30 21.08
C GLU A 98 -11.74 -30.81 22.08
N ASN A 99 -12.87 -30.26 21.64
CA ASN A 99 -13.91 -29.64 22.45
C ASN A 99 -13.36 -28.62 23.48
N THR A 100 -12.18 -28.03 23.21
CA THR A 100 -11.48 -27.14 24.14
C THR A 100 -11.04 -25.85 23.45
N TYR A 101 -10.54 -25.94 22.24
CA TYR A 101 -9.94 -24.81 21.54
C TYR A 101 -10.85 -24.30 20.43
N VAL A 102 -10.88 -22.97 20.21
CA VAL A 102 -11.48 -22.35 19.04
C VAL A 102 -10.37 -21.66 18.25
N LYS A 103 -10.19 -22.04 16.99
CA LYS A 103 -9.26 -21.45 16.03
C LYS A 103 -10.02 -20.81 14.89
N LEU A 104 -9.37 -19.88 14.19
CA LEU A 104 -9.90 -19.32 12.95
C LEU A 104 -9.31 -20.02 11.71
N ASN A 105 -10.18 -20.34 10.76
CA ASN A 105 -9.80 -20.80 9.43
C ASN A 105 -9.45 -19.58 8.58
N VAL A 106 -8.21 -19.54 8.11
CA VAL A 106 -7.64 -18.42 7.37
C VAL A 106 -6.97 -18.92 6.08
N GLU A 107 -6.75 -18.00 5.16
CA GLU A 107 -5.93 -18.24 3.97
C GLU A 107 -4.90 -17.12 3.81
N LYS A 108 -3.79 -17.41 3.14
CA LYS A 108 -2.78 -16.41 2.84
C LYS A 108 -3.33 -15.39 1.86
N TYR A 109 -3.08 -14.12 2.15
CA TYR A 109 -3.21 -13.01 1.23
C TYR A 109 -1.80 -12.50 0.92
N GLY A 110 -1.38 -12.65 -0.33
CA GLY A 110 -0.03 -12.29 -0.77
C GLY A 110 1.08 -13.30 -0.42
N GLY A 111 2.29 -12.92 -0.77
CA GLY A 111 3.51 -13.72 -0.63
C GLY A 111 4.26 -13.48 0.68
N MET A 112 3.77 -13.97 1.81
CA MET A 112 4.27 -13.67 3.16
C MET A 112 5.34 -14.64 3.66
N ILE A 113 6.25 -14.15 4.50
CA ILE A 113 7.13 -14.97 5.35
C ILE A 113 6.29 -15.45 6.55
N LEU A 114 6.12 -16.77 6.71
CA LEU A 114 5.20 -17.32 7.71
C LEU A 114 5.74 -17.28 9.15
N SER A 115 7.03 -17.57 9.34
CA SER A 115 7.63 -17.70 10.68
C SER A 115 7.45 -16.47 11.60
N PRO A 116 7.51 -15.22 11.14
CA PRO A 116 7.32 -14.06 12.00
C PRO A 116 5.90 -13.85 12.52
N TRP A 117 4.91 -14.60 12.01
CA TRP A 117 3.53 -14.55 12.47
C TRP A 117 3.27 -15.38 13.72
N LEU A 118 4.19 -16.26 14.05
CA LEU A 118 4.09 -17.14 15.23
C LEU A 118 4.43 -16.40 16.52
N ASP A 119 3.82 -16.84 17.64
CA ASP A 119 4.10 -16.44 19.02
C ASP A 119 3.97 -14.93 19.30
N ARG A 120 3.16 -14.22 18.54
CA ARG A 120 2.91 -12.78 18.74
C ARG A 120 1.43 -12.47 18.85
N PRO A 121 1.09 -11.35 19.52
CA PRO A 121 -0.29 -10.87 19.55
C PRO A 121 -0.76 -10.47 18.18
N LEU A 122 -1.93 -10.98 17.78
CA LEU A 122 -2.60 -10.65 16.53
C LEU A 122 -4.02 -10.16 16.81
N SER A 123 -4.55 -9.37 15.88
CA SER A 123 -5.92 -8.89 15.93
C SER A 123 -6.63 -9.05 14.59
N VAL A 124 -7.89 -8.62 14.53
CA VAL A 124 -8.73 -8.65 13.33
C VAL A 124 -9.20 -7.24 13.01
N ALA A 125 -9.09 -6.89 11.73
CA ALA A 125 -9.63 -5.69 11.16
C ALA A 125 -10.15 -5.95 9.75
N GLY A 126 -10.96 -5.01 9.24
CA GLY A 126 -11.53 -5.10 7.90
C GLY A 126 -12.81 -4.30 7.80
N ARG A 127 -13.82 -4.87 7.16
CA ARG A 127 -15.14 -4.28 7.04
C ARG A 127 -16.23 -5.35 7.09
N VAL A 128 -17.40 -4.94 7.55
CA VAL A 128 -18.64 -5.70 7.44
C VAL A 128 -19.64 -4.93 6.60
N PHE A 129 -20.55 -5.64 5.95
CA PHE A 129 -21.61 -5.03 5.15
C PHE A 129 -22.96 -5.27 5.81
N VAL A 130 -23.78 -4.21 5.88
CA VAL A 130 -25.15 -4.24 6.36
C VAL A 130 -26.08 -3.69 5.28
N ALA A 131 -27.40 -3.84 5.46
CA ALA A 131 -28.37 -3.24 4.55
C ALA A 131 -28.38 -1.71 4.70
N GLY A 132 -28.05 -0.99 3.64
CA GLY A 132 -28.14 0.46 3.58
C GLY A 132 -29.56 0.96 3.33
N LYS A 133 -29.78 2.26 3.54
CA LYS A 133 -31.09 2.90 3.43
C LYS A 133 -31.66 2.93 2.01
N ASP A 134 -30.80 2.88 1.01
CA ASP A 134 -31.15 2.87 -0.43
C ASP A 134 -31.29 1.43 -0.99
N GLY A 135 -31.23 0.42 -0.14
CA GLY A 135 -31.27 -1.00 -0.51
C GLY A 135 -29.94 -1.56 -1.03
N LYS A 136 -28.86 -0.78 -1.05
CA LYS A 136 -27.52 -1.24 -1.35
C LYS A 136 -26.78 -1.63 -0.07
N PRO A 137 -25.83 -2.59 -0.12
CA PRO A 137 -24.98 -2.88 1.03
C PRO A 137 -24.13 -1.66 1.42
N GLU A 138 -24.13 -1.33 2.71
CA GLU A 138 -23.31 -0.29 3.31
C GLU A 138 -22.14 -0.92 4.07
N ALA A 139 -20.92 -0.45 3.82
CA ALA A 139 -19.73 -0.93 4.49
C ALA A 139 -19.51 -0.20 5.81
N LYS A 140 -19.18 -0.95 6.87
CA LYS A 140 -18.73 -0.42 8.16
C LYS A 140 -17.33 -0.97 8.44
N LEU A 141 -16.36 -0.08 8.65
CA LEU A 141 -15.02 -0.46 9.05
C LEU A 141 -15.02 -1.04 10.47
N VAL A 142 -14.28 -2.11 10.67
CA VAL A 142 -14.09 -2.75 11.97
C VAL A 142 -12.62 -2.95 12.26
N ASN A 143 -12.22 -2.64 13.49
CA ASN A 143 -10.89 -2.91 14.01
C ASN A 143 -11.03 -3.27 15.49
N LEU A 144 -10.75 -4.53 15.83
CA LEU A 144 -10.98 -5.03 17.18
C LEU A 144 -9.96 -4.51 18.21
N LYS A 145 -8.79 -4.04 17.76
CA LYS A 145 -7.76 -3.36 18.58
C LYS A 145 -7.45 -4.10 19.91
N LYS A 146 -7.47 -5.43 19.91
CA LYS A 146 -7.24 -6.27 21.05
C LYS A 146 -6.26 -7.38 20.68
N ASP A 147 -5.41 -7.80 21.61
CA ASP A 147 -4.60 -9.01 21.49
C ASP A 147 -5.55 -10.23 21.53
N LEU A 148 -6.15 -10.50 20.37
CA LEU A 148 -7.28 -11.41 20.22
C LEU A 148 -6.85 -12.81 19.84
N LEU A 149 -5.78 -12.91 19.08
CA LEU A 149 -5.34 -14.13 18.41
C LEU A 149 -3.86 -14.38 18.66
N ILE A 150 -3.48 -15.64 18.62
CA ILE A 150 -2.07 -16.08 18.59
C ILE A 150 -1.94 -17.33 17.72
N ILE A 151 -0.83 -17.44 16.99
CA ILE A 151 -0.44 -18.68 16.30
C ILE A 151 0.72 -19.29 17.09
N PRO A 152 0.48 -20.27 17.98
CA PRO A 152 1.54 -20.83 18.80
C PRO A 152 2.44 -21.77 18.00
N ASN A 153 3.76 -21.65 18.16
CA ASN A 153 4.70 -22.65 17.69
C ASN A 153 4.48 -24.01 18.35
N VAL A 154 4.78 -25.07 17.62
CA VAL A 154 4.95 -26.40 18.21
C VAL A 154 6.22 -26.42 19.03
N ALA A 155 6.15 -26.88 20.27
CA ALA A 155 7.31 -26.95 21.17
C ALA A 155 8.49 -27.71 20.52
N ILE A 156 9.71 -27.23 20.71
CA ILE A 156 10.92 -27.82 20.14
C ILE A 156 11.03 -29.33 20.36
N HIS A 157 10.45 -29.83 21.47
CA HIS A 157 10.47 -31.26 21.83
C HIS A 157 9.65 -32.12 20.86
N PHE A 158 8.64 -31.53 20.21
CA PHE A 158 7.76 -32.20 19.24
C PHE A 158 8.10 -31.85 17.81
N ASN A 159 8.93 -30.83 17.57
CA ASN A 159 9.41 -30.43 16.24
C ASN A 159 10.91 -30.06 16.29
N ARG A 160 11.77 -31.08 16.37
CA ARG A 160 13.23 -30.90 16.51
C ARG A 160 13.88 -30.36 15.23
N GLU A 161 13.20 -30.50 14.08
CA GLU A 161 13.68 -30.03 12.78
C GLU A 161 13.34 -28.55 12.49
N ILE A 162 12.68 -27.86 13.44
CA ILE A 162 12.22 -26.47 13.23
C ILE A 162 13.34 -25.52 12.76
N ASN A 163 14.57 -25.74 13.25
CA ASN A 163 15.72 -24.91 12.89
C ASN A 163 16.53 -25.46 11.70
N ASN A 164 16.10 -26.57 11.09
CA ASN A 164 16.81 -27.28 10.01
C ASN A 164 16.11 -27.14 8.65
N GLY A 165 15.38 -26.01 8.42
CA GLY A 165 14.67 -25.76 7.17
C GLY A 165 13.24 -26.26 7.15
N PHE A 166 12.54 -26.23 8.29
CA PHE A 166 11.12 -26.60 8.38
C PHE A 166 10.24 -25.70 7.51
N ALA A 167 9.40 -26.31 6.70
CA ALA A 167 8.44 -25.62 5.85
C ALA A 167 7.06 -25.61 6.50
N TYR A 168 6.57 -24.44 6.88
CA TYR A 168 5.23 -24.27 7.45
C TYR A 168 4.15 -24.55 6.41
N ASN A 169 3.14 -25.33 6.79
CA ASN A 169 1.92 -25.54 6.02
C ASN A 169 0.85 -24.52 6.46
N PRO A 170 0.40 -23.61 5.58
CA PRO A 170 -0.57 -22.57 5.97
C PRO A 170 -1.89 -23.12 6.53
N GLN A 171 -2.34 -24.29 6.09
CA GLN A 171 -3.61 -24.86 6.54
C GLN A 171 -3.53 -25.46 7.93
N THR A 172 -2.40 -26.10 8.28
CA THR A 172 -2.27 -26.85 9.52
C THR A 172 -1.54 -26.06 10.61
N ASP A 173 -0.52 -25.29 10.22
CA ASP A 173 0.39 -24.63 11.16
C ASP A 173 0.02 -23.18 11.47
N MET A 174 -0.75 -22.53 10.57
CA MET A 174 -0.96 -21.08 10.64
C MET A 174 -2.39 -20.67 11.04
N ALA A 175 -3.23 -21.59 11.51
CA ALA A 175 -4.58 -21.27 11.97
C ALA A 175 -4.54 -20.61 13.36
N PRO A 176 -4.93 -19.32 13.52
CA PRO A 176 -4.83 -18.60 14.77
C PRO A 176 -5.76 -19.16 15.84
N LEU A 177 -5.24 -19.33 17.05
CA LEU A 177 -6.02 -19.65 18.24
C LEU A 177 -6.73 -18.38 18.74
N MET A 178 -8.06 -18.45 18.90
CA MET A 178 -8.91 -17.37 19.38
C MET A 178 -9.26 -17.50 20.87
N GLY A 179 -9.40 -18.71 21.37
CA GLY A 179 -9.72 -18.93 22.79
C GLY A 179 -10.20 -20.32 23.13
N LEU A 180 -10.77 -20.48 24.31
CA LEU A 180 -11.22 -21.76 24.87
C LEU A 180 -12.75 -21.86 25.00
N ASP A 181 -13.46 -20.74 24.95
CA ASP A 181 -14.92 -20.75 24.99
C ASP A 181 -15.47 -21.19 23.62
N GLN A 182 -16.25 -22.27 23.61
CA GLN A 182 -16.81 -22.87 22.40
C GLN A 182 -17.90 -22.02 21.72
N GLU A 183 -18.38 -20.97 22.37
CA GLU A 183 -19.36 -20.03 21.84
C GLU A 183 -18.74 -18.75 21.25
N LEU A 184 -17.40 -18.71 21.16
CA LEU A 184 -16.71 -17.60 20.49
C LEU A 184 -17.08 -17.52 19.02
N SER A 185 -17.44 -16.32 18.57
CA SER A 185 -17.75 -15.98 17.17
C SER A 185 -17.03 -14.69 16.78
N ILE A 186 -16.23 -14.75 15.71
CA ILE A 186 -15.60 -13.54 15.18
C ILE A 186 -16.63 -12.60 14.59
N LYS A 187 -17.70 -13.13 14.00
CA LYS A 187 -18.81 -12.34 13.45
C LYS A 187 -19.46 -11.51 14.53
N LYS A 188 -19.73 -12.10 15.72
CA LYS A 188 -20.28 -11.40 16.89
C LYS A 188 -19.37 -10.27 17.36
N LEU A 189 -18.06 -10.52 17.48
CA LEU A 189 -17.09 -9.48 17.86
C LEU A 189 -17.05 -8.33 16.85
N CYS A 190 -17.15 -8.63 15.56
CA CYS A 190 -17.22 -7.61 14.51
C CYS A 190 -18.55 -6.84 14.54
N ALA A 191 -19.67 -7.50 14.85
CA ALA A 191 -20.97 -6.87 15.01
C ALA A 191 -20.97 -5.85 16.17
N GLU A 192 -20.40 -6.24 17.31
CA GLU A 192 -20.21 -5.36 18.47
C GLU A 192 -19.32 -4.15 18.11
N ALA A 193 -18.22 -4.35 17.38
CA ALA A 193 -17.33 -3.27 16.94
C ALA A 193 -17.97 -2.33 15.92
N ALA A 194 -18.88 -2.83 15.09
CA ALA A 194 -19.61 -2.07 14.08
C ALA A 194 -20.88 -1.39 14.61
N ASP A 195 -21.27 -1.65 15.87
CA ASP A 195 -22.52 -1.23 16.49
C ASP A 195 -23.76 -1.66 15.68
N VAL A 196 -23.84 -2.98 15.41
CA VAL A 196 -24.95 -3.63 14.69
C VAL A 196 -25.27 -4.99 15.31
N ALA A 197 -26.44 -5.55 15.01
CA ALA A 197 -26.75 -6.93 15.36
C ALA A 197 -25.99 -7.92 14.46
N GLU A 198 -25.64 -9.10 14.99
CA GLU A 198 -24.90 -10.11 14.23
C GLU A 198 -25.67 -10.57 12.96
N GLU A 199 -26.98 -10.61 13.04
CA GLU A 199 -27.88 -11.01 11.96
C GLU A 199 -27.96 -9.95 10.84
N GLU A 200 -27.61 -8.70 11.12
CA GLU A 200 -27.59 -7.61 10.13
C GLU A 200 -26.36 -7.68 9.22
N ILE A 201 -25.31 -8.45 9.60
CA ILE A 201 -24.12 -8.61 8.77
C ILE A 201 -24.43 -9.54 7.59
N LEU A 202 -24.42 -8.96 6.39
CA LEU A 202 -24.66 -9.62 5.12
C LEU A 202 -23.43 -10.18 4.44
N GLY A 203 -22.25 -9.68 4.81
CA GLY A 203 -20.95 -10.11 4.27
C GLY A 203 -19.82 -9.39 4.98
N SER A 204 -18.58 -9.87 4.78
CA SER A 204 -17.41 -9.26 5.40
C SER A 204 -16.13 -9.47 4.59
N ASP A 205 -15.19 -8.55 4.75
CA ASP A 205 -13.79 -8.70 4.34
C ASP A 205 -12.93 -8.48 5.58
N LEU A 206 -12.50 -9.57 6.23
CA LEU A 206 -11.78 -9.54 7.49
C LEU A 206 -10.38 -10.12 7.34
N TYR A 207 -9.41 -9.47 7.99
CA TYR A 207 -8.01 -9.83 7.92
C TYR A 207 -7.41 -9.89 9.32
N VAL A 208 -6.49 -10.85 9.52
CA VAL A 208 -5.65 -10.94 10.71
C VAL A 208 -4.43 -10.05 10.50
N TYR A 209 -4.13 -9.19 11.46
CA TYR A 209 -2.97 -8.30 11.39
C TYR A 209 -2.13 -8.35 12.66
N ASN A 210 -0.83 -7.99 12.52
CA ASN A 210 0.08 -7.85 13.63
C ASN A 210 -0.21 -6.57 14.41
N GLN A 211 -0.43 -6.70 15.73
CA GLN A 211 -0.72 -5.62 16.67
C GLN A 211 0.52 -4.79 17.08
N ASP A 212 1.73 -5.27 16.80
CA ASP A 212 2.94 -4.52 17.14
C ASP A 212 2.91 -3.12 16.50
N LYS A 213 3.20 -2.10 17.31
CA LYS A 213 3.31 -0.73 16.82
C LYS A 213 4.65 -0.51 16.14
N GLY A 214 4.60 0.28 15.07
CA GLY A 214 5.81 0.80 14.46
C GLY A 214 6.59 1.69 15.42
N ARG A 215 7.93 1.65 15.35
CA ARG A 215 8.83 2.41 16.25
C ARG A 215 10.18 2.70 15.61
N ILE A 216 10.77 3.81 16.02
CA ILE A 216 12.18 4.09 15.76
C ILE A 216 13.00 3.22 16.71
N MET A 217 14.08 2.63 16.20
CA MET A 217 14.91 1.66 16.91
C MET A 217 16.37 1.70 16.43
N GLY A 218 17.21 0.90 17.06
CA GLY A 218 18.66 0.91 16.86
C GLY A 218 19.38 1.71 17.94
N ALA A 219 20.65 1.47 18.13
CA ALA A 219 21.45 2.16 19.16
C ALA A 219 21.67 3.66 18.85
N ASP A 220 21.42 4.04 17.61
CA ASP A 220 21.59 5.40 17.07
C ASP A 220 20.28 5.99 16.50
N ASP A 221 19.13 5.33 16.78
CA ASP A 221 17.82 5.71 16.29
C ASP A 221 17.73 5.83 14.76
N SER A 222 18.52 5.05 14.03
CA SER A 222 18.62 5.09 12.57
C SER A 222 17.66 4.16 11.85
N LEU A 223 16.98 3.26 12.55
CA LEU A 223 16.12 2.24 12.00
C LEU A 223 14.65 2.48 12.34
N ILE A 224 13.79 2.01 11.46
CA ILE A 224 12.35 1.85 11.70
C ILE A 224 12.06 0.35 11.76
N GLY A 225 11.31 -0.09 12.77
CA GLY A 225 10.67 -1.40 12.77
C GLY A 225 9.16 -1.21 12.77
N SER A 226 8.45 -1.79 11.81
CA SER A 226 6.99 -1.67 11.70
C SER A 226 6.39 -2.81 10.88
N PRO A 227 5.16 -3.26 11.15
CA PRO A 227 4.40 -4.01 10.17
C PRO A 227 4.01 -3.10 8.98
N ARG A 228 3.75 -3.68 7.81
CA ARG A 228 3.16 -3.01 6.64
C ARG A 228 3.94 -1.78 6.13
N LEU A 229 5.28 -1.79 6.25
CA LEU A 229 6.10 -0.77 5.58
C LEU A 229 5.93 -0.86 4.06
N ASP A 230 5.89 -2.08 3.56
CA ASP A 230 5.47 -2.40 2.20
C ASP A 230 3.92 -2.45 2.13
N ASP A 231 3.24 -1.50 1.48
CA ASP A 231 3.81 -0.30 0.82
C ASP A 231 3.28 1.00 1.46
N LEU A 232 2.74 0.93 2.70
CA LEU A 232 2.19 2.10 3.38
C LEU A 232 3.25 3.20 3.62
N GLN A 233 4.55 2.86 3.63
CA GLN A 233 5.62 3.85 3.70
C GLN A 233 5.68 4.69 2.43
N CYS A 234 5.68 4.07 1.24
CA CYS A 234 5.65 4.81 -0.03
C CYS A 234 4.31 5.51 -0.25
N ALA A 235 3.19 4.85 0.11
CA ALA A 235 1.85 5.43 0.02
C ALA A 235 1.74 6.73 0.82
N TYR A 236 2.25 6.74 2.05
CA TYR A 236 2.27 7.95 2.89
C TYR A 236 3.24 9.00 2.36
N ALA A 237 4.45 8.62 1.95
CA ALA A 237 5.45 9.57 1.44
C ALA A 237 4.97 10.27 0.16
N THR A 238 4.41 9.53 -0.79
CA THR A 238 3.88 10.10 -2.05
C THR A 238 2.64 10.97 -1.80
N LEU A 239 1.76 10.59 -0.86
CA LEU A 239 0.64 11.44 -0.43
C LEU A 239 1.13 12.76 0.18
N ARG A 240 2.15 12.72 1.05
CA ARG A 240 2.71 13.94 1.66
C ARG A 240 3.30 14.88 0.62
N GLY A 241 4.06 14.35 -0.33
CA GLY A 241 4.59 15.13 -1.46
C GLY A 241 3.48 15.70 -2.33
N PHE A 242 2.45 14.90 -2.64
CA PHE A 242 1.27 15.35 -3.37
C PHE A 242 0.54 16.50 -2.66
N LEU A 243 0.27 16.38 -1.36
CA LEU A 243 -0.42 17.40 -0.58
C LEU A 243 0.40 18.72 -0.47
N ALA A 244 1.73 18.62 -0.32
CA ALA A 244 2.63 19.76 -0.21
C ALA A 244 2.84 20.49 -1.56
N SER A 245 2.73 19.79 -2.69
CA SER A 245 3.03 20.33 -4.01
C SER A 245 2.08 21.45 -4.43
N LYS A 246 2.62 22.40 -5.20
CA LYS A 246 1.85 23.43 -5.92
C LYS A 246 2.05 23.23 -7.41
N SER A 247 1.07 22.61 -8.03
CA SER A 247 1.13 22.36 -9.49
C SER A 247 0.61 23.60 -10.24
N GLU A 248 1.46 24.17 -11.09
CA GLU A 248 1.11 25.29 -11.97
C GLU A 248 1.03 24.88 -13.44
N GLU A 249 1.78 23.85 -13.85
CA GLU A 249 1.95 23.47 -15.24
C GLU A 249 1.38 22.08 -15.58
N PHE A 250 1.14 21.22 -14.59
CA PHE A 250 0.68 19.85 -14.79
C PHE A 250 -0.56 19.55 -13.94
N ILE A 251 -1.39 18.65 -14.41
CA ILE A 251 -2.44 18.05 -13.58
C ILE A 251 -1.76 17.02 -12.69
N SER A 252 -1.77 17.25 -11.38
CA SER A 252 -1.18 16.36 -10.39
C SER A 252 -2.17 15.28 -9.99
N VAL A 253 -1.75 14.00 -9.98
CA VAL A 253 -2.59 12.86 -9.61
C VAL A 253 -1.87 12.00 -8.56
N TYR A 254 -2.53 11.73 -7.45
CA TYR A 254 -2.17 10.70 -6.50
C TYR A 254 -3.02 9.47 -6.75
N ALA A 255 -2.40 8.29 -6.83
CA ALA A 255 -3.07 7.02 -7.04
C ALA A 255 -2.66 6.02 -5.94
N LEU A 256 -3.63 5.51 -5.22
CA LEU A 256 -3.48 4.43 -4.25
C LEU A 256 -4.29 3.25 -4.74
N PHE A 257 -3.64 2.16 -5.12
CA PHE A 257 -4.28 0.93 -5.58
C PHE A 257 -4.38 -0.10 -4.46
N ASP A 258 -5.22 -1.12 -4.66
CA ASP A 258 -5.35 -2.28 -3.79
C ASP A 258 -5.00 -3.56 -4.55
N ASN A 259 -4.79 -4.64 -3.82
CA ASN A 259 -4.52 -5.99 -4.36
C ASN A 259 -3.22 -6.12 -5.17
N GLU A 260 -2.22 -5.27 -4.96
CA GLU A 260 -0.90 -5.42 -5.56
C GLU A 260 -0.31 -6.78 -5.19
N GLU A 261 -0.35 -7.14 -3.93
CA GLU A 261 0.20 -8.35 -3.32
C GLU A 261 -0.39 -9.67 -3.85
N VAL A 262 -1.48 -9.57 -4.59
CA VAL A 262 -2.16 -10.71 -5.24
C VAL A 262 -2.31 -10.52 -6.75
N GLY A 263 -1.55 -9.59 -7.35
CA GLY A 263 -1.39 -9.46 -8.79
C GLY A 263 -2.26 -8.40 -9.46
N SER A 264 -2.83 -7.45 -8.72
CA SER A 264 -3.56 -6.26 -9.22
C SER A 264 -4.80 -6.50 -10.10
N GLY A 265 -5.20 -7.75 -10.36
CA GLY A 265 -6.25 -8.14 -11.31
C GLY A 265 -7.67 -7.96 -10.79
N THR A 266 -7.97 -6.84 -10.12
CA THR A 266 -9.30 -6.51 -9.58
C THR A 266 -9.73 -5.11 -10.03
N LYS A 267 -11.02 -4.76 -9.86
CA LYS A 267 -11.54 -3.42 -10.22
C LYS A 267 -10.89 -2.26 -9.48
N GLN A 268 -10.25 -2.50 -8.34
CA GLN A 268 -9.53 -1.53 -7.51
C GLN A 268 -8.00 -1.67 -7.60
N GLY A 269 -7.51 -2.64 -8.37
CA GLY A 269 -6.08 -2.86 -8.61
C GLY A 269 -5.54 -2.07 -9.79
N ALA A 270 -4.22 -2.06 -9.92
CA ALA A 270 -3.53 -1.34 -11.00
C ALA A 270 -3.79 -1.92 -12.41
N ASP A 271 -4.26 -3.19 -12.50
CA ASP A 271 -4.66 -3.86 -13.75
C ASP A 271 -6.14 -3.61 -14.13
N SER A 272 -6.74 -2.55 -13.58
CA SER A 272 -8.09 -2.11 -13.93
C SER A 272 -8.07 -0.87 -14.84
N THR A 273 -9.22 -0.52 -15.38
CA THR A 273 -9.43 0.72 -16.13
C THR A 273 -9.63 1.95 -15.22
N PHE A 274 -9.59 1.79 -13.91
CA PHE A 274 -9.93 2.84 -12.94
C PHE A 274 -9.08 4.10 -13.12
N LEU A 275 -7.75 3.96 -13.28
CA LEU A 275 -6.88 5.12 -13.55
C LEU A 275 -7.16 5.73 -14.92
N GLU A 276 -7.25 4.91 -15.99
CA GLU A 276 -7.49 5.37 -17.36
C GLU A 276 -8.80 6.17 -17.44
N GLU A 277 -9.89 5.59 -16.94
CA GLU A 277 -11.21 6.25 -16.93
C GLU A 277 -11.19 7.56 -16.15
N PHE A 278 -10.52 7.60 -14.99
CA PHE A 278 -10.38 8.81 -14.21
C PHE A 278 -9.65 9.92 -14.98
N LEU A 279 -8.51 9.59 -15.59
CA LEU A 279 -7.73 10.55 -16.39
C LEU A 279 -8.53 11.05 -17.60
N GLU A 280 -9.28 10.17 -18.27
CA GLU A 280 -10.15 10.56 -19.39
C GLU A 280 -11.25 11.51 -18.93
N ILE A 281 -11.92 11.25 -17.82
CA ILE A 281 -12.95 12.12 -17.24
C ILE A 281 -12.36 13.49 -16.89
N VAL A 282 -11.17 13.55 -16.31
CA VAL A 282 -10.47 14.81 -16.03
C VAL A 282 -10.25 15.59 -17.33
N LEU A 283 -9.75 14.94 -18.39
CA LEU A 283 -9.52 15.60 -19.67
C LEU A 283 -10.82 16.04 -20.36
N GLU A 284 -11.89 15.29 -20.27
CA GLU A 284 -13.18 15.63 -20.86
C GLU A 284 -13.84 16.82 -20.17
N ASN A 285 -13.68 16.96 -18.85
CA ASN A 285 -14.18 18.10 -18.11
C ASN A 285 -13.36 19.37 -18.35
N ILE A 286 -12.02 19.25 -18.34
CA ILE A 286 -11.14 20.43 -18.42
C ILE A 286 -10.88 20.85 -19.86
N TYR A 287 -10.89 19.91 -20.82
CA TYR A 287 -10.57 20.13 -22.23
C TYR A 287 -11.60 19.48 -23.17
N PRO A 288 -12.91 19.80 -23.07
CA PRO A 288 -13.99 19.11 -23.80
C PRO A 288 -13.82 19.18 -25.32
N ASP A 289 -13.25 20.25 -25.85
CA ASP A 289 -13.09 20.49 -27.29
C ASP A 289 -11.83 19.84 -27.87
N LYS A 290 -11.02 19.14 -27.08
CA LYS A 290 -9.75 18.55 -27.54
C LYS A 290 -9.95 17.17 -28.14
N ASN A 291 -9.41 17.00 -29.35
CA ASN A 291 -9.50 15.74 -30.08
C ASN A 291 -8.48 14.69 -29.58
N ARG A 292 -8.63 13.46 -30.06
CA ARG A 292 -7.77 12.32 -29.70
C ARG A 292 -6.27 12.57 -29.95
N LEU A 293 -5.90 13.30 -31.00
CA LEU A 293 -4.48 13.58 -31.27
C LEU A 293 -3.87 14.51 -30.23
N TRP A 294 -4.64 15.50 -29.79
CA TRP A 294 -4.22 16.37 -28.71
C TRP A 294 -4.09 15.59 -27.38
N LYS A 295 -5.11 14.77 -27.03
CA LYS A 295 -5.07 13.90 -25.84
C LYS A 295 -3.81 13.01 -25.86
N ARG A 296 -3.46 12.41 -27.00
CA ARG A 296 -2.24 11.60 -27.14
C ARG A 296 -0.97 12.40 -26.88
N SER A 297 -0.86 13.63 -27.40
CA SER A 297 0.27 14.51 -27.13
C SER A 297 0.35 14.89 -25.63
N PHE A 298 -0.80 15.10 -24.99
CA PHE A 298 -0.90 15.38 -23.57
C PHE A 298 -0.36 14.21 -22.73
N TYR A 299 -0.74 12.96 -23.05
CA TYR A 299 -0.20 11.75 -22.42
C TYR A 299 1.30 11.57 -22.67
N GLN A 300 1.82 11.92 -23.83
CA GLN A 300 3.26 11.87 -24.12
C GLN A 300 4.09 12.84 -23.26
N ASN A 301 3.50 13.94 -22.82
CA ASN A 301 4.11 14.90 -21.90
C ASN A 301 3.89 14.54 -20.41
N SER A 302 3.12 13.50 -20.16
CA SER A 302 2.82 13.03 -18.79
C SER A 302 3.94 12.15 -18.25
N PHE A 303 3.93 11.93 -16.95
CA PHE A 303 4.88 11.04 -16.28
C PHE A 303 4.22 10.34 -15.08
N LEU A 304 4.50 9.05 -14.92
CA LEU A 304 4.06 8.25 -13.78
C LEU A 304 5.27 7.80 -12.95
N LEU A 305 5.26 8.09 -11.67
CA LEU A 305 6.18 7.56 -10.67
C LEU A 305 5.45 6.45 -9.91
N SER A 306 5.84 5.21 -10.15
CA SER A 306 5.39 4.04 -9.39
C SER A 306 6.30 3.90 -8.18
N ALA A 307 5.73 4.03 -6.99
CA ALA A 307 6.46 3.99 -5.72
C ALA A 307 6.02 2.76 -4.92
N ASP A 308 6.98 1.88 -4.65
CA ASP A 308 6.79 0.61 -3.96
C ASP A 308 8.12 0.21 -3.32
N ASN A 309 8.13 -0.21 -2.07
CA ASN A 309 9.34 -0.50 -1.32
C ASN A 309 10.26 -1.50 -2.04
N GLY A 310 11.55 -1.46 -1.77
CA GLY A 310 12.56 -2.29 -2.42
C GLY A 310 13.54 -2.93 -1.45
N HIS A 311 14.27 -3.94 -1.92
CA HIS A 311 15.17 -4.70 -1.06
C HIS A 311 16.46 -3.92 -0.77
N ALA A 312 16.78 -3.73 0.52
CA ALA A 312 18.11 -3.30 0.94
C ALA A 312 19.12 -4.46 0.88
N VAL A 313 20.41 -4.13 0.84
CA VAL A 313 21.48 -5.11 1.08
C VAL A 313 21.31 -5.71 2.47
N HIS A 314 21.10 -7.02 2.53
CA HIS A 314 20.89 -7.71 3.81
C HIS A 314 22.24 -7.86 4.54
N PRO A 315 22.37 -7.41 5.80
CA PRO A 315 23.66 -7.38 6.51
C PRO A 315 24.30 -8.76 6.70
N ASN A 316 23.49 -9.80 6.87
CA ASN A 316 23.98 -11.18 7.03
C ASN A 316 24.06 -11.95 5.70
N HIS A 317 23.49 -11.41 4.61
CA HIS A 317 23.43 -12.04 3.28
C HIS A 317 23.70 -11.05 2.14
N PRO A 318 24.82 -10.31 2.18
CA PRO A 318 25.11 -9.29 1.16
C PRO A 318 25.28 -9.90 -0.23
N GLU A 319 25.56 -11.19 -0.33
CA GLU A 319 25.65 -11.94 -1.58
C GLU A 319 24.32 -12.14 -2.31
N LYS A 320 23.18 -11.89 -1.64
CA LYS A 320 21.84 -11.97 -2.25
C LYS A 320 21.53 -10.76 -3.14
N THR A 321 22.28 -9.66 -2.99
CA THR A 321 22.09 -8.44 -3.78
C THR A 321 23.07 -8.41 -4.96
N ASP A 322 22.69 -7.70 -6.03
CA ASP A 322 23.58 -7.43 -7.19
C ASP A 322 24.92 -6.85 -6.73
N PRO A 323 26.04 -7.16 -7.39
CA PRO A 323 27.36 -6.71 -6.93
C PRO A 323 27.60 -5.20 -7.03
N THR A 324 26.86 -4.45 -7.86
CA THR A 324 27.08 -3.02 -8.12
C THR A 324 25.84 -2.13 -7.90
N ASN A 325 24.63 -2.67 -7.99
CA ASN A 325 23.36 -1.95 -7.79
C ASN A 325 22.81 -2.27 -6.39
N ARG A 326 23.35 -1.61 -5.39
CA ARG A 326 23.26 -2.00 -3.97
C ARG A 326 22.65 -0.91 -3.11
N PRO A 327 21.31 -0.90 -2.87
CA PRO A 327 20.70 0.08 -1.99
C PRO A 327 20.87 -0.29 -0.51
N TYR A 328 20.98 0.75 0.31
CA TYR A 328 21.13 0.67 1.76
C TYR A 328 20.06 1.51 2.45
N LEU A 329 19.73 1.15 3.70
CA LEU A 329 18.84 1.94 4.56
C LEU A 329 19.45 3.35 4.76
N ASN A 330 18.61 4.37 4.83
CA ASN A 330 18.98 5.78 4.94
C ASN A 330 19.80 6.34 3.77
N GLY A 331 19.80 5.64 2.65
CA GLY A 331 20.46 6.11 1.43
C GLY A 331 19.56 6.90 0.49
N GLY A 332 18.33 7.16 0.88
CA GLY A 332 17.35 7.89 0.06
C GLY A 332 16.56 6.99 -0.88
N VAL A 333 15.98 7.60 -1.90
CA VAL A 333 15.13 6.93 -2.88
C VAL A 333 15.91 5.89 -3.67
N VAL A 334 15.28 4.76 -3.97
CA VAL A 334 15.84 3.66 -4.76
C VAL A 334 15.19 3.65 -6.14
N LEU A 335 15.93 3.95 -7.19
CA LEU A 335 15.48 3.83 -8.58
C LEU A 335 15.70 2.38 -9.04
N LYS A 336 14.60 1.70 -9.42
CA LYS A 336 14.56 0.26 -9.70
C LYS A 336 14.68 -0.01 -11.20
N TYR A 337 15.53 -0.97 -11.59
CA TYR A 337 15.72 -1.43 -12.97
C TYR A 337 15.51 -2.93 -13.09
N ASN A 338 14.89 -3.36 -14.19
CA ASN A 338 14.72 -4.77 -14.49
C ASN A 338 14.77 -5.03 -16.00
N GLY A 339 15.68 -5.89 -16.45
CA GLY A 339 15.84 -6.24 -17.87
C GLY A 339 14.62 -6.95 -18.49
N SER A 340 13.77 -7.58 -17.67
CA SER A 340 12.51 -8.22 -18.10
C SER A 340 11.31 -7.28 -18.02
N GLN A 341 11.54 -5.98 -17.80
CA GLN A 341 10.50 -4.94 -17.72
C GLN A 341 9.45 -5.19 -16.62
N LYS A 342 9.83 -5.85 -15.55
CA LYS A 342 9.00 -5.96 -14.34
C LYS A 342 8.96 -4.66 -13.52
N TYR A 343 9.92 -3.78 -13.78
CA TYR A 343 9.93 -2.37 -13.41
C TYR A 343 9.93 -1.56 -14.70
N THR A 344 9.15 -0.48 -14.74
CA THR A 344 8.93 0.33 -15.94
C THR A 344 10.10 1.24 -16.30
N THR A 345 11.06 1.41 -15.40
CA THR A 345 12.17 2.34 -15.57
C THR A 345 12.97 2.03 -16.83
N ASP A 346 13.11 3.03 -17.68
CA ASP A 346 14.01 3.05 -18.83
C ASP A 346 15.03 4.21 -18.71
N GLY A 347 15.88 4.38 -19.74
CA GLY A 347 16.89 5.44 -19.71
C GLY A 347 16.30 6.86 -19.68
N TYR A 348 15.16 7.08 -20.33
CA TYR A 348 14.50 8.38 -20.37
C TYR A 348 13.83 8.72 -19.02
N SER A 349 13.05 7.81 -18.50
CA SER A 349 12.37 8.01 -17.23
C SER A 349 13.35 8.11 -16.05
N ALA A 350 14.42 7.31 -16.09
CA ALA A 350 15.52 7.43 -15.13
C ALA A 350 16.22 8.80 -15.17
N ALA A 351 16.38 9.37 -16.37
CA ALA A 351 16.97 10.71 -16.51
C ALA A 351 16.09 11.80 -15.88
N ILE A 352 14.77 11.69 -15.99
CA ILE A 352 13.82 12.60 -15.34
C ILE A 352 13.97 12.52 -13.81
N VAL A 353 13.90 11.31 -13.23
CA VAL A 353 14.05 11.11 -11.78
C VAL A 353 15.40 11.65 -11.29
N ARG A 354 16.50 11.32 -11.99
CA ARG A 354 17.83 11.82 -11.66
C ARG A 354 17.94 13.34 -11.74
N GLN A 355 17.30 13.96 -12.71
CA GLN A 355 17.30 15.41 -12.86
C GLN A 355 16.57 16.08 -11.67
N ILE A 356 15.43 15.57 -11.25
CA ILE A 356 14.71 16.07 -10.06
C ILE A 356 15.60 15.90 -8.83
N CYS A 357 16.11 14.69 -8.59
CA CYS A 357 16.95 14.42 -7.42
C CYS A 357 18.21 15.28 -7.37
N ASN A 358 18.87 15.50 -8.52
CA ASN A 358 20.06 16.36 -8.58
C ASN A 358 19.72 17.84 -8.34
N THR A 359 18.60 18.32 -8.86
CA THR A 359 18.18 19.73 -8.69
C THR A 359 17.86 20.06 -7.26
N TRP A 360 17.25 19.13 -6.54
CA TRP A 360 16.76 19.32 -5.18
C TRP A 360 17.61 18.63 -4.11
N GLU A 361 18.78 18.11 -4.50
CA GLU A 361 19.74 17.43 -3.61
C GLU A 361 19.12 16.23 -2.85
N ILE A 362 18.16 15.50 -3.50
CA ILE A 362 17.49 14.33 -2.92
C ILE A 362 18.42 13.12 -3.08
N PRO A 363 18.77 12.41 -1.99
CA PRO A 363 19.57 11.20 -2.08
C PRO A 363 18.91 10.12 -2.94
N LEU A 364 19.67 9.55 -3.89
CA LEU A 364 19.19 8.58 -4.85
C LEU A 364 20.15 7.39 -4.96
N GLN A 365 19.60 6.19 -4.87
CA GLN A 365 20.31 4.92 -5.05
C GLN A 365 19.78 4.19 -6.27
N THR A 366 20.45 3.11 -6.66
CA THR A 366 20.03 2.27 -7.79
C THR A 366 19.89 0.82 -7.35
N PHE A 367 18.84 0.15 -7.79
CA PHE A 367 18.58 -1.26 -7.58
C PHE A 367 18.44 -2.00 -8.91
N ALA A 368 19.04 -3.16 -8.98
CA ALA A 368 18.76 -4.20 -9.96
C ALA A 368 18.81 -5.57 -9.27
N ASN A 369 18.04 -6.53 -9.74
CA ASN A 369 18.14 -7.88 -9.24
C ASN A 369 19.47 -8.54 -9.68
N ARG A 370 19.96 -9.49 -8.89
CA ARG A 370 21.00 -10.41 -9.38
C ARG A 370 20.51 -11.12 -10.63
N SER A 371 21.39 -11.33 -11.59
CA SER A 371 21.05 -11.93 -12.89
C SER A 371 20.49 -13.37 -12.79
N ASP A 372 20.74 -14.05 -11.68
CA ASP A 372 20.31 -15.41 -11.37
C ASP A 372 19.04 -15.46 -10.48
N ILE A 373 18.45 -14.30 -10.13
CA ILE A 373 17.25 -14.19 -9.30
C ILE A 373 16.12 -13.54 -10.12
N THR A 374 14.99 -14.22 -10.20
CA THR A 374 13.77 -13.63 -10.75
C THR A 374 13.16 -12.70 -9.71
N GLY A 375 13.18 -11.39 -9.98
CA GLY A 375 12.56 -10.39 -9.12
C GLY A 375 11.04 -10.43 -9.14
N GLY A 376 10.42 -9.77 -8.16
CA GLY A 376 8.99 -9.42 -8.17
C GLY A 376 8.66 -8.43 -9.28
N SER A 377 7.38 -8.11 -9.42
CA SER A 377 6.83 -7.04 -10.26
C SER A 377 6.29 -5.95 -9.35
N THR A 378 6.00 -4.78 -9.88
CA THR A 378 5.35 -3.67 -9.20
C THR A 378 4.10 -3.24 -9.96
N LEU A 379 3.31 -2.35 -9.37
CA LEU A 379 2.13 -1.79 -10.01
C LEU A 379 2.44 -0.97 -11.28
N GLY A 380 3.67 -0.47 -11.44
CA GLY A 380 4.06 0.43 -12.52
C GLY A 380 3.94 -0.19 -13.91
N ASN A 381 4.53 -1.37 -14.12
CA ASN A 381 4.46 -2.05 -15.41
C ASN A 381 3.03 -2.52 -15.75
N ILE A 382 2.19 -2.75 -14.74
CA ILE A 382 0.79 -3.13 -14.89
C ILE A 382 -0.02 -1.89 -15.30
N SER A 383 0.06 -0.79 -14.55
CA SER A 383 -0.66 0.47 -14.87
C SER A 383 -0.33 1.02 -16.25
N THR A 384 0.93 0.90 -16.70
CA THR A 384 1.35 1.39 -18.02
C THR A 384 0.83 0.55 -19.18
N ALA A 385 0.31 -0.65 -18.95
CA ALA A 385 -0.43 -1.41 -19.95
C ALA A 385 -1.77 -0.75 -20.32
N HIS A 386 -2.38 -0.02 -19.38
CA HIS A 386 -3.65 0.70 -19.55
C HIS A 386 -3.40 2.17 -19.92
N VAL A 387 -2.44 2.83 -19.28
CA VAL A 387 -2.10 4.24 -19.50
C VAL A 387 -0.68 4.34 -20.05
N SER A 388 -0.54 4.39 -21.37
CA SER A 388 0.77 4.38 -22.07
C SER A 388 1.49 5.74 -21.96
N ILE A 389 2.14 6.00 -20.82
CA ILE A 389 2.92 7.21 -20.53
C ILE A 389 4.33 6.84 -20.04
N PRO A 390 5.34 7.75 -20.18
CA PRO A 390 6.64 7.56 -19.58
C PRO A 390 6.53 7.31 -18.07
N SER A 391 7.25 6.32 -17.56
CA SER A 391 7.14 5.92 -16.16
C SER A 391 8.46 5.41 -15.58
N ALA A 392 8.64 5.59 -14.28
CA ALA A 392 9.75 5.03 -13.53
C ALA A 392 9.25 4.36 -12.25
N ASP A 393 9.90 3.25 -11.88
CA ASP A 393 9.71 2.58 -10.60
C ASP A 393 10.78 3.04 -9.61
N VAL A 394 10.30 3.53 -8.49
CA VAL A 394 11.14 3.89 -7.34
C VAL A 394 10.65 3.16 -6.10
N GLY A 395 11.36 3.29 -5.00
CA GLY A 395 10.92 2.78 -3.72
C GLY A 395 11.86 3.20 -2.60
N LEU A 396 11.61 2.66 -1.42
CA LEU A 396 12.46 2.84 -0.25
C LEU A 396 13.09 1.51 0.14
N ALA A 397 14.36 1.57 0.54
CA ALA A 397 15.11 0.38 0.90
C ALA A 397 14.59 -0.21 2.21
N GLN A 398 14.26 -1.52 2.23
CA GLN A 398 13.85 -2.21 3.44
C GLN A 398 14.46 -3.61 3.56
N LEU A 399 14.44 -4.14 4.77
CA LEU A 399 14.79 -5.51 5.12
C LEU A 399 13.54 -6.26 5.57
N ALA A 400 13.56 -7.57 5.42
CA ALA A 400 12.47 -8.46 5.85
C ALA A 400 11.10 -8.11 5.20
N MET A 401 11.12 -7.66 3.92
CA MET A 401 9.91 -7.45 3.13
C MET A 401 8.98 -8.67 3.22
N HIS A 402 7.67 -8.41 3.38
CA HIS A 402 6.62 -9.43 3.57
C HIS A 402 6.72 -10.22 4.90
N SER A 403 7.52 -9.75 5.85
CA SER A 403 7.48 -10.21 7.22
C SER A 403 6.28 -9.59 7.97
N ALA A 404 5.82 -10.23 9.04
CA ALA A 404 4.85 -9.60 9.94
C ALA A 404 5.40 -8.32 10.63
N PHE A 405 6.72 -8.11 10.60
CA PHE A 405 7.41 -6.92 11.12
C PHE A 405 8.66 -6.68 10.29
N GLU A 406 8.72 -5.54 9.62
CA GLU A 406 9.72 -5.16 8.63
C GLU A 406 10.66 -4.10 9.17
N THR A 407 11.76 -3.81 8.43
CA THR A 407 12.76 -2.84 8.89
C THR A 407 13.15 -1.90 7.74
N ALA A 408 13.14 -0.59 8.01
CA ALA A 408 13.54 0.45 7.05
C ALA A 408 14.45 1.51 7.70
N GLY A 409 14.89 2.50 6.91
CA GLY A 409 15.67 3.64 7.36
C GLY A 409 14.79 4.82 7.76
N VAL A 410 15.17 5.55 8.81
CA VAL A 410 14.42 6.71 9.36
C VAL A 410 14.38 7.89 8.38
N LYS A 411 15.39 8.04 7.51
CA LYS A 411 15.52 9.21 6.62
C LYS A 411 14.83 9.04 5.27
N ASP A 412 14.48 7.81 4.90
CA ASP A 412 14.12 7.50 3.51
C ASP A 412 12.71 7.99 3.16
N THR A 413 11.77 7.99 4.13
CA THR A 413 10.40 8.52 3.94
C THR A 413 10.41 9.99 3.50
N GLU A 414 11.24 10.82 4.12
CA GLU A 414 11.39 12.23 3.76
C GLU A 414 11.93 12.40 2.34
N ALA A 415 12.92 11.59 1.94
CA ALA A 415 13.51 11.66 0.60
C ALA A 415 12.47 11.37 -0.50
N LEU A 416 11.60 10.37 -0.29
CA LEU A 416 10.55 10.05 -1.26
C LEU A 416 9.44 11.12 -1.27
N ALA A 417 9.09 11.68 -0.12
CA ALA A 417 8.13 12.77 -0.05
C ALA A 417 8.61 14.01 -0.81
N GLN A 418 9.89 14.36 -0.68
CA GLN A 418 10.53 15.45 -1.45
C GLN A 418 10.55 15.14 -2.94
N LEU A 419 10.91 13.91 -3.36
CA LEU A 419 10.84 13.53 -4.77
C LEU A 419 9.43 13.68 -5.33
N ALA A 420 8.41 13.21 -4.60
CA ALA A 420 7.02 13.33 -5.01
C ALA A 420 6.58 14.80 -5.08
N GLU A 421 6.93 15.64 -4.09
CA GLU A 421 6.61 17.07 -4.09
C GLU A 421 7.13 17.74 -5.36
N HIS A 422 8.40 17.50 -5.71
CA HIS A 422 9.05 18.13 -6.87
C HIS A 422 8.72 17.46 -8.22
N LEU A 423 8.13 16.28 -8.22
CA LEU A 423 7.54 15.66 -9.41
C LEU A 423 6.34 16.48 -9.91
N PHE A 424 5.56 17.01 -9.01
CA PHE A 424 4.29 17.69 -9.33
C PHE A 424 4.43 19.18 -9.71
N VAL A 425 5.65 19.71 -9.66
CA VAL A 425 5.92 21.13 -9.99
C VAL A 425 6.17 21.36 -11.48
#